data_4fbe6780ae8316fe27031bdaea477233
#
_entry.id   4fbe6780ae8316fe27031bdaea477233
#
_cell.length_a   1.000
_cell.length_b   1.000
_cell.length_c   1.000
_cell.angle_alpha   90.00
_cell.angle_beta   90.00
_cell.angle_gamma   90.00
#
_symmetry.space_group_name_H-M   'P 1'
#
loop_
_entity.id
_entity.type
_entity.pdbx_description
1 polymer ?
#
loop_
_entity_poly.entity_id
_entity_poly.type
_entity_poly.pdbx_seq_one_letter_code
_entity_poly.pdbx_strand_id
1 'polypeptide(L)'
;DVIETKGGIKTQHNVLEQIGINTRELYGFKVVEPLASLLKWQVREVARYLKIPSSIAERQPFPGPGLSIRTVGEVRRDKLATLKMATKITEKHLSKYKPSQYFAAIIDNKKKVPYPDVNGIAKIAAEKLNISPDQVSIKVFADRATGIRGKARVYGDILAIKSTGEDGGIIRREIKHLLDLQRAILQDRRDFTHLLYMIAERGIDKPYVIVIRAVETRDFLTAEVSDLPWESLEETAYEIMEECRDVSEVYYDVTPKPPATIEME
;
A
#
# COMPACT_ATOMS: atom_id res chain seq x y z
N ASP A 1 14.24 -8.43 17.48
CA ASP A 1 14.79 -9.39 17.80
C ASP A 1 14.79 -10.59 16.83
N VAL A 2 14.67 -10.34 15.56
CA VAL A 2 14.77 -11.34 14.49
C VAL A 2 15.46 -10.74 13.27
N ILE A 3 16.07 -11.57 12.44
CA ILE A 3 16.61 -11.15 11.16
C ILE A 3 15.44 -10.93 10.20
N GLU A 4 15.20 -9.68 9.77
CA GLU A 4 14.15 -9.40 8.79
C GLU A 4 14.61 -9.68 7.35
N THR A 5 15.92 -9.49 7.06
CA THR A 5 16.47 -9.78 5.73
C THR A 5 17.93 -10.20 5.78
N LYS A 6 18.34 -11.05 4.84
CA LYS A 6 19.72 -11.41 4.61
C LYS A 6 20.30 -10.50 3.52
N GLY A 7 21.19 -9.57 3.88
CA GLY A 7 21.98 -8.78 2.92
C GLY A 7 21.48 -7.36 2.64
N GLY A 8 21.84 -6.43 3.47
CA GLY A 8 22.18 -5.05 3.08
C GLY A 8 21.09 -4.00 2.90
N ILE A 9 19.79 -4.30 2.88
CA ILE A 9 18.75 -3.29 2.69
C ILE A 9 17.96 -3.01 3.96
N LYS A 10 17.82 -3.99 4.86
CA LYS A 10 17.29 -3.79 6.21
C LYS A 10 18.26 -4.38 7.21
N THR A 11 18.81 -3.52 8.04
CA THR A 11 19.52 -3.94 9.25
C THR A 11 18.56 -4.68 10.16
N GLN A 12 19.10 -5.58 10.94
CA GLN A 12 18.34 -6.24 11.99
C GLN A 12 17.74 -5.19 12.92
N HIS A 13 16.44 -5.20 13.05
CA HIS A 13 15.81 -4.35 14.04
C HIS A 13 15.91 -5.03 15.39
N ASN A 14 16.47 -4.34 16.36
CA ASN A 14 16.41 -4.66 17.79
C ASN A 14 17.25 -5.85 18.28
N VAL A 15 18.25 -6.31 17.55
CA VAL A 15 19.28 -7.18 18.16
C VAL A 15 20.31 -6.26 18.79
N LEU A 16 20.12 -5.97 20.08
CA LEU A 16 20.83 -4.91 20.78
C LEU A 16 22.35 -5.09 20.78
N GLU A 17 22.84 -6.32 21.00
CA GLU A 17 24.28 -6.59 20.96
C GLU A 17 24.88 -6.40 19.57
N GLN A 18 24.12 -6.67 18.49
CA GLN A 18 24.62 -6.51 17.11
C GLN A 18 24.70 -5.05 16.67
N ILE A 19 23.92 -4.17 17.27
CA ILE A 19 24.02 -2.72 17.05
C ILE A 19 24.94 -2.03 18.06
N GLY A 20 25.71 -2.79 18.84
CA GLY A 20 26.72 -2.30 19.75
C GLY A 20 26.19 -1.78 21.09
N ILE A 21 24.94 -2.11 21.46
CA ILE A 21 24.38 -1.71 22.74
C ILE A 21 24.75 -2.72 23.82
N ASN A 22 25.50 -2.28 24.82
CA ASN A 22 25.73 -3.07 26.02
C ASN A 22 24.52 -2.97 26.97
N THR A 23 23.68 -4.02 26.93
CA THR A 23 22.41 -4.02 27.69
C THR A 23 22.61 -3.98 29.19
N ARG A 24 23.74 -4.52 29.70
CA ARG A 24 24.06 -4.51 31.13
C ARG A 24 24.40 -3.10 31.62
N GLU A 25 25.11 -2.32 30.79
CA GLU A 25 25.42 -0.91 31.12
C GLU A 25 24.19 -0.01 31.00
N LEU A 26 23.36 -0.23 29.95
CA LEU A 26 22.22 0.63 29.66
C LEU A 26 21.02 0.35 30.57
N TYR A 27 20.75 -0.93 30.88
CA TYR A 27 19.54 -1.35 31.59
C TYR A 27 19.79 -1.96 32.96
N GLY A 28 21.06 -2.20 33.36
CA GLY A 28 21.40 -2.87 34.60
C GLY A 28 21.19 -4.38 34.62
N PHE A 29 20.75 -4.98 33.51
CA PHE A 29 20.50 -6.43 33.36
C PHE A 29 20.90 -6.93 31.96
N LYS A 30 21.15 -8.24 31.88
CA LYS A 30 21.43 -8.89 30.58
C LYS A 30 20.15 -9.22 29.86
N VAL A 31 20.05 -8.78 28.60
CA VAL A 31 18.96 -9.16 27.70
C VAL A 31 19.31 -10.49 27.03
N VAL A 32 18.32 -11.38 26.92
CA VAL A 32 18.43 -12.67 26.21
C VAL A 32 17.51 -12.60 24.97
N GLU A 33 18.09 -12.84 23.81
CA GLU A 33 17.40 -12.77 22.52
C GLU A 33 17.42 -14.13 21.81
N PRO A 34 16.61 -15.12 22.25
CA PRO A 34 16.69 -16.49 21.75
C PRO A 34 16.31 -16.64 20.28
N LEU A 35 15.65 -15.66 19.69
CA LEU A 35 15.21 -15.65 18.30
C LEU A 35 16.13 -14.83 17.37
N ALA A 36 17.23 -14.29 17.88
CA ALA A 36 18.10 -13.36 17.15
C ALA A 36 18.69 -13.93 15.84
N SER A 37 18.85 -15.24 15.74
CA SER A 37 19.37 -15.92 14.53
C SER A 37 18.30 -16.34 13.53
N LEU A 38 17.01 -16.15 13.87
CA LEU A 38 15.90 -16.62 13.04
C LEU A 38 15.36 -15.50 12.15
N LEU A 39 14.97 -15.90 10.94
CA LEU A 39 14.16 -15.05 10.06
C LEU A 39 12.72 -14.98 10.54
N LYS A 40 11.98 -13.94 10.21
CA LYS A 40 10.61 -13.73 10.68
C LYS A 40 9.67 -14.89 10.37
N TRP A 41 9.79 -15.51 9.21
CA TRP A 41 9.01 -16.68 8.86
C TRP A 41 9.35 -17.91 9.74
N GLN A 42 10.64 -18.08 10.11
CA GLN A 42 11.07 -19.14 11.02
C GLN A 42 10.51 -18.93 12.43
N VAL A 43 10.43 -17.66 12.89
CA VAL A 43 9.77 -17.35 14.17
C VAL A 43 8.30 -17.74 14.16
N ARG A 44 7.60 -17.57 13.03
CA ARG A 44 6.21 -18.03 12.88
C ARG A 44 6.11 -19.55 12.92
N GLU A 45 7.06 -20.29 12.36
CA GLU A 45 7.11 -21.75 12.48
C GLU A 45 7.32 -22.20 13.92
N VAL A 46 8.26 -21.54 14.64
CA VAL A 46 8.46 -21.79 16.06
C VAL A 46 7.17 -21.50 16.85
N ALA A 47 6.48 -20.39 16.54
CA ALA A 47 5.21 -20.04 17.18
C ALA A 47 4.14 -21.10 16.94
N ARG A 48 4.02 -21.64 15.71
CA ARG A 48 3.11 -22.76 15.40
C ARG A 48 3.48 -24.03 16.18
N TYR A 49 4.76 -24.37 16.23
CA TYR A 49 5.24 -25.51 16.98
C TYR A 49 4.91 -25.39 18.47
N LEU A 50 5.07 -24.20 19.04
CA LEU A 50 4.70 -23.90 20.43
C LEU A 50 3.18 -23.74 20.65
N LYS A 51 2.36 -23.97 19.63
CA LYS A 51 0.89 -23.84 19.66
C LYS A 51 0.39 -22.46 20.10
N ILE A 52 1.12 -21.43 19.76
CA ILE A 52 0.66 -20.05 19.97
C ILE A 52 -0.56 -19.82 19.07
N PRO A 53 -1.64 -19.19 19.58
CA PRO A 53 -2.85 -18.94 18.79
C PRO A 53 -2.54 -18.24 17.46
N SER A 54 -3.17 -18.67 16.38
CA SER A 54 -2.95 -18.12 15.03
C SER A 54 -3.23 -16.63 14.95
N SER A 55 -4.16 -16.12 15.73
CA SER A 55 -4.43 -14.66 15.85
C SER A 55 -3.22 -13.84 16.32
N ILE A 56 -2.24 -14.48 16.96
CA ILE A 56 -0.99 -13.87 17.38
C ILE A 56 0.14 -14.24 16.42
N ALA A 57 0.30 -15.55 16.14
CA ALA A 57 1.41 -16.08 15.35
C ALA A 57 1.37 -15.63 13.89
N GLU A 58 0.17 -15.49 13.31
CA GLU A 58 -0.05 -15.19 11.89
C GLU A 58 -0.55 -13.76 11.64
N ARG A 59 -0.61 -12.91 12.66
CA ARG A 59 -1.04 -11.53 12.46
C ARG A 59 -0.16 -10.82 11.42
N GLN A 60 -0.79 -10.01 10.57
CA GLN A 60 -0.01 -9.18 9.65
C GLN A 60 0.92 -8.24 10.42
N PRO A 61 2.12 -7.97 9.90
CA PRO A 61 3.03 -7.02 10.53
C PRO A 61 2.38 -5.63 10.60
N PHE A 62 2.44 -5.01 11.78
CA PHE A 62 2.09 -3.60 11.91
C PHE A 62 3.40 -2.79 11.99
N PRO A 63 3.57 -1.76 11.18
CA PRO A 63 4.82 -1.01 11.14
C PRO A 63 5.10 -0.28 12.46
N GLY A 64 6.38 -0.20 12.85
CA GLY A 64 6.80 0.49 14.07
C GLY A 64 6.36 1.97 14.12
N PRO A 65 6.46 2.75 13.02
CA PRO A 65 5.94 4.13 12.97
C PRO A 65 4.41 4.23 13.02
N GLY A 66 3.68 3.12 12.99
CA GLY A 66 2.23 3.09 13.05
C GLY A 66 1.56 3.62 11.78
N LEU A 67 0.45 4.33 11.96
CA LEU A 67 -0.34 4.85 10.83
C LEU A 67 0.34 6.02 10.08
N SER A 68 1.41 6.60 10.63
CA SER A 68 2.08 7.72 9.96
C SER A 68 2.63 7.34 8.59
N ILE A 69 3.17 6.14 8.41
CA ILE A 69 3.68 5.68 7.11
C ILE A 69 2.60 5.23 6.11
N ARG A 70 1.34 5.30 6.50
CA ARG A 70 0.15 5.13 5.66
C ARG A 70 -0.59 6.45 5.44
N THR A 71 -0.07 7.55 6.01
CA THR A 71 -0.55 8.91 5.83
C THR A 71 0.39 9.63 4.88
N VAL A 72 0.03 9.69 3.60
CA VAL A 72 0.85 10.33 2.58
C VAL A 72 0.79 11.84 2.76
N GLY A 73 1.97 12.48 2.82
CA GLY A 73 2.08 13.91 3.09
C GLY A 73 1.89 14.30 4.56
N GLU A 74 1.25 15.40 4.83
CA GLU A 74 1.12 15.95 6.18
C GLU A 74 0.26 15.07 7.11
N VAL A 75 0.79 14.78 8.30
CA VAL A 75 0.08 14.02 9.34
C VAL A 75 -0.77 14.98 10.18
N ARG A 76 -2.09 14.88 10.04
CA ARG A 76 -3.07 15.68 10.79
C ARG A 76 -4.00 14.77 11.60
N ARG A 77 -4.55 15.29 12.68
CA ARG A 77 -5.41 14.52 13.61
C ARG A 77 -6.67 13.99 12.92
N ASP A 78 -7.35 14.83 12.14
CA ASP A 78 -8.55 14.49 11.37
C ASP A 78 -8.24 13.42 10.30
N LYS A 79 -7.15 13.60 9.56
CA LYS A 79 -6.64 12.66 8.55
C LYS A 79 -6.33 11.28 9.17
N LEU A 80 -5.69 11.26 10.35
CA LEU A 80 -5.42 10.02 11.09
C LEU A 80 -6.70 9.34 11.60
N ALA A 81 -7.71 10.11 12.03
CA ALA A 81 -8.99 9.55 12.47
C ALA A 81 -9.70 8.85 11.31
N THR A 82 -9.75 9.49 10.14
CA THR A 82 -10.30 8.92 8.90
C THR A 82 -9.52 7.67 8.46
N LEU A 83 -8.18 7.72 8.46
CA LEU A 83 -7.34 6.58 8.13
C LEU A 83 -7.56 5.39 9.07
N LYS A 84 -7.70 5.65 10.37
CA LYS A 84 -7.95 4.59 11.36
C LYS A 84 -9.26 3.86 11.09
N MET A 85 -10.32 4.59 10.75
CA MET A 85 -11.61 4.01 10.39
C MET A 85 -11.51 3.23 9.08
N ALA A 86 -10.94 3.82 8.03
CA ALA A 86 -10.74 3.15 6.75
C ALA A 86 -9.89 1.87 6.87
N THR A 87 -8.84 1.88 7.72
CA THR A 87 -8.03 0.68 7.99
C THR A 87 -8.86 -0.44 8.63
N LYS A 88 -9.69 -0.10 9.63
CA LYS A 88 -10.57 -1.08 10.29
C LYS A 88 -11.55 -1.72 9.31
N ILE A 89 -12.13 -0.93 8.41
CA ILE A 89 -13.06 -1.42 7.39
C ILE A 89 -12.32 -2.30 6.38
N THR A 90 -11.15 -1.86 5.90
CA THR A 90 -10.32 -2.65 4.98
C THR A 90 -9.93 -4.00 5.58
N GLU A 91 -9.50 -4.02 6.83
CA GLU A 91 -9.16 -5.27 7.53
C GLU A 91 -10.38 -6.18 7.71
N LYS A 92 -11.56 -5.64 8.03
CA LYS A 92 -12.82 -6.37 8.14
C LYS A 92 -13.16 -7.13 6.85
N HIS A 93 -13.10 -6.45 5.71
CA HIS A 93 -13.49 -7.05 4.41
C HIS A 93 -12.43 -7.97 3.83
N LEU A 94 -11.15 -7.61 3.95
CA LEU A 94 -10.07 -8.30 3.24
C LEU A 94 -9.44 -9.45 4.04
N SER A 95 -9.62 -9.52 5.36
CA SER A 95 -9.04 -10.58 6.21
C SER A 95 -9.41 -11.99 5.76
N LYS A 96 -10.60 -12.20 5.20
CA LYS A 96 -11.06 -13.50 4.68
C LYS A 96 -10.22 -14.04 3.52
N TYR A 97 -9.57 -13.16 2.74
CA TYR A 97 -8.70 -13.53 1.62
C TYR A 97 -7.25 -13.80 2.05
N LYS A 98 -6.89 -13.40 3.28
CA LYS A 98 -5.57 -13.62 3.89
C LYS A 98 -4.38 -13.09 3.07
N PRO A 99 -4.43 -11.89 2.49
CA PRO A 99 -3.23 -11.34 1.87
C PRO A 99 -2.08 -11.26 2.89
N SER A 100 -0.84 -11.26 2.41
CA SER A 100 0.33 -11.17 3.31
C SER A 100 0.37 -9.85 4.08
N GLN A 101 -0.05 -8.76 3.42
CA GLN A 101 -0.33 -7.46 4.04
C GLN A 101 -1.49 -6.78 3.33
N TYR A 102 -2.36 -6.13 4.09
CA TYR A 102 -3.50 -5.37 3.58
C TYR A 102 -3.87 -4.26 4.57
N PHE A 103 -4.14 -3.08 4.05
CA PHE A 103 -4.45 -1.89 4.83
C PHE A 103 -5.03 -0.78 3.96
N ALA A 104 -5.49 0.29 4.61
CA ALA A 104 -5.78 1.56 3.96
C ALA A 104 -4.61 2.53 4.10
N ALA A 105 -4.37 3.36 3.08
CA ALA A 105 -3.57 4.56 3.16
C ALA A 105 -4.44 5.78 2.82
N ILE A 106 -4.00 6.98 3.21
CA ILE A 106 -4.76 8.22 3.00
C ILE A 106 -3.88 9.28 2.33
N ILE A 107 -4.44 9.95 1.33
CA ILE A 107 -3.79 11.01 0.55
C ILE A 107 -4.68 12.24 0.60
N ASP A 108 -4.10 13.44 0.57
CA ASP A 108 -4.87 14.67 0.37
C ASP A 108 -5.43 14.72 -1.06
N ASN A 109 -6.71 15.05 -1.19
CA ASN A 109 -7.37 15.15 -2.49
C ASN A 109 -6.94 16.40 -3.25
N LYS A 110 -5.64 16.53 -3.52
CA LYS A 110 -5.05 17.66 -4.25
C LYS A 110 -4.36 17.17 -5.50
N LYS A 111 -4.68 17.82 -6.64
CA LYS A 111 -4.04 17.53 -7.92
C LYS A 111 -2.72 18.28 -8.03
N LYS A 112 -1.70 17.64 -8.59
CA LYS A 112 -0.46 18.26 -9.04
C LYS A 112 -0.72 18.96 -10.37
N VAL A 113 -0.47 20.26 -10.42
CA VAL A 113 -0.67 21.08 -11.63
C VAL A 113 0.57 21.96 -11.86
N PRO A 114 1.10 22.00 -13.09
CA PRO A 114 0.74 21.17 -14.24
C PRO A 114 1.46 19.81 -14.21
N TYR A 115 0.82 18.78 -14.79
CA TYR A 115 1.50 17.56 -15.18
C TYR A 115 1.49 17.45 -16.71
N PRO A 116 2.64 17.39 -17.38
CA PRO A 116 2.73 17.69 -18.81
C PRO A 116 2.24 16.58 -19.75
N ASP A 117 2.12 15.31 -19.31
CA ASP A 117 1.83 14.18 -20.19
C ASP A 117 0.52 13.42 -19.86
N VAL A 118 -0.48 14.10 -19.33
CA VAL A 118 -1.78 13.49 -19.01
C VAL A 118 -2.41 12.82 -20.23
N ASN A 119 -2.36 13.48 -21.39
CA ASN A 119 -2.95 12.95 -22.63
C ASN A 119 -2.21 11.71 -23.15
N GLY A 120 -0.90 11.66 -23.03
CA GLY A 120 -0.10 10.50 -23.40
C GLY A 120 -0.41 9.29 -22.50
N ILE A 121 -0.53 9.52 -21.19
CA ILE A 121 -0.92 8.48 -20.23
C ILE A 121 -2.34 7.99 -20.53
N ALA A 122 -3.30 8.89 -20.78
CA ALA A 122 -4.68 8.53 -21.10
C ALA A 122 -4.78 7.66 -22.36
N LYS A 123 -4.00 7.94 -23.40
CA LYS A 123 -3.95 7.12 -24.61
C LYS A 123 -3.42 5.71 -24.34
N ILE A 124 -2.32 5.59 -23.59
CA ILE A 124 -1.77 4.28 -23.19
C ILE A 124 -2.80 3.51 -22.35
N ALA A 125 -3.46 4.18 -21.42
CA ALA A 125 -4.47 3.56 -20.57
C ALA A 125 -5.67 3.09 -21.40
N ALA A 126 -6.16 3.89 -22.32
CA ALA A 126 -7.25 3.55 -23.22
C ALA A 126 -6.92 2.33 -24.08
N GLU A 127 -5.73 2.31 -24.67
CA GLU A 127 -5.23 1.17 -25.47
C GLU A 127 -5.18 -0.12 -24.62
N LYS A 128 -4.55 -0.07 -23.45
CA LYS A 128 -4.39 -1.24 -22.55
C LYS A 128 -5.71 -1.73 -21.98
N LEU A 129 -6.66 -0.83 -21.75
CA LEU A 129 -7.99 -1.17 -21.24
C LEU A 129 -9.00 -1.50 -22.35
N ASN A 130 -8.62 -1.32 -23.63
CA ASN A 130 -9.47 -1.50 -24.81
C ASN A 130 -10.76 -0.67 -24.69
N ILE A 131 -10.60 0.63 -24.45
CA ILE A 131 -11.68 1.63 -24.34
C ILE A 131 -11.28 2.91 -25.06
N SER A 132 -12.23 3.85 -25.23
CA SER A 132 -11.94 5.15 -25.83
C SER A 132 -11.16 6.07 -24.84
N PRO A 133 -10.25 6.93 -25.33
CA PRO A 133 -9.48 7.85 -24.45
C PRO A 133 -10.34 8.81 -23.64
N ASP A 134 -11.53 9.18 -24.11
CA ASP A 134 -12.49 10.02 -23.39
C ASP A 134 -13.14 9.31 -22.19
N GLN A 135 -13.09 7.98 -22.17
CA GLN A 135 -13.51 7.18 -21.03
C GLN A 135 -12.44 7.08 -19.93
N VAL A 136 -11.25 7.64 -20.15
CA VAL A 136 -10.14 7.61 -19.20
C VAL A 136 -9.91 8.98 -18.57
N SER A 137 -9.94 9.05 -17.26
CA SER A 137 -9.54 10.24 -16.51
C SER A 137 -8.25 9.97 -15.74
N ILE A 138 -7.32 10.90 -15.84
CA ILE A 138 -6.01 10.82 -15.19
C ILE A 138 -5.92 11.88 -14.10
N LYS A 139 -5.42 11.49 -12.93
CA LYS A 139 -5.11 12.38 -11.82
C LYS A 139 -3.72 12.09 -11.31
N VAL A 140 -2.90 13.12 -11.15
CA VAL A 140 -1.63 13.04 -10.43
C VAL A 140 -1.80 13.79 -9.13
N PHE A 141 -1.49 13.14 -8.01
CA PHE A 141 -1.62 13.77 -6.70
C PHE A 141 -0.48 14.76 -6.44
N ALA A 142 -0.77 15.80 -5.66
CA ALA A 142 0.24 16.77 -5.24
C ALA A 142 1.26 16.16 -4.26
N ASP A 143 0.78 15.26 -3.41
CA ASP A 143 1.62 14.48 -2.50
C ASP A 143 2.40 13.41 -3.26
N ARG A 144 3.53 13.00 -2.70
CA ARG A 144 4.44 11.99 -3.26
C ARG A 144 4.52 10.81 -2.30
N ALA A 145 4.80 9.63 -2.84
CA ALA A 145 4.95 8.42 -2.06
C ALA A 145 6.32 7.77 -2.27
N THR A 146 6.70 6.92 -1.34
CA THR A 146 7.97 6.19 -1.41
C THR A 146 7.92 5.07 -2.44
N GLY A 147 9.05 4.85 -3.07
CA GLY A 147 9.26 3.75 -4.01
C GLY A 147 10.69 3.22 -3.96
N ILE A 148 10.97 2.23 -4.80
CA ILE A 148 12.29 1.60 -4.91
C ILE A 148 12.76 1.66 -6.36
N ARG A 149 14.00 2.14 -6.56
CA ARG A 149 14.69 2.09 -7.85
C ARG A 149 16.06 1.50 -7.69
N GLY A 150 16.25 0.31 -8.25
CA GLY A 150 17.44 -0.49 -7.99
C GLY A 150 17.54 -0.84 -6.51
N LYS A 151 18.55 -0.28 -5.82
CA LYS A 151 18.74 -0.47 -4.36
C LYS A 151 18.37 0.78 -3.55
N ALA A 152 17.92 1.86 -4.19
CA ALA A 152 17.64 3.13 -3.52
C ALA A 152 16.15 3.31 -3.26
N ARG A 153 15.82 3.84 -2.07
CA ARG A 153 14.51 4.38 -1.77
C ARG A 153 14.38 5.76 -2.42
N VAL A 154 13.27 6.01 -3.08
CA VAL A 154 12.98 7.25 -3.79
C VAL A 154 11.61 7.76 -3.41
N TYR A 155 11.37 9.06 -3.57
CA TYR A 155 10.05 9.66 -3.56
C TYR A 155 9.62 9.95 -4.98
N GLY A 156 8.42 9.50 -5.35
CA GLY A 156 7.85 9.72 -6.67
C GLY A 156 6.39 10.12 -6.63
N ASP A 157 5.90 10.53 -7.76
CA ASP A 157 4.51 10.97 -7.93
C ASP A 157 3.55 9.77 -7.86
N ILE A 158 2.31 10.04 -7.46
CA ILE A 158 1.23 9.07 -7.40
C ILE A 158 0.28 9.34 -8.56
N LEU A 159 0.12 8.36 -9.43
CA LEU A 159 -0.77 8.40 -10.57
C LEU A 159 -2.06 7.66 -10.25
N ALA A 160 -3.21 8.26 -10.54
CA ALA A 160 -4.51 7.63 -10.44
C ALA A 160 -5.22 7.59 -11.80
N ILE A 161 -5.86 6.47 -12.08
CA ILE A 161 -6.64 6.24 -13.29
C ILE A 161 -8.07 5.91 -12.89
N LYS A 162 -9.00 6.61 -13.51
CA LYS A 162 -10.43 6.28 -13.54
C LYS A 162 -10.80 5.90 -14.97
N SER A 163 -11.46 4.77 -15.15
CA SER A 163 -12.10 4.42 -16.42
C SER A 163 -13.61 4.29 -16.21
N THR A 164 -14.36 4.89 -17.13
CA THR A 164 -15.82 5.00 -17.04
C THR A 164 -16.50 4.33 -18.22
N GLY A 165 -17.52 3.53 -17.96
CA GLY A 165 -18.37 2.96 -18.99
C GLY A 165 -19.32 3.99 -19.61
N GLU A 166 -20.06 3.58 -20.63
CA GLU A 166 -21.08 4.41 -21.28
C GLU A 166 -22.21 4.78 -20.32
N ASP A 167 -22.45 3.94 -19.31
CA ASP A 167 -23.42 4.17 -18.22
C ASP A 167 -22.91 5.13 -17.12
N GLY A 168 -21.67 5.62 -17.25
CA GLY A 168 -21.01 6.47 -16.27
C GLY A 168 -20.42 5.72 -15.06
N GLY A 169 -20.60 4.39 -14.99
CA GLY A 169 -20.04 3.56 -13.92
C GLY A 169 -18.54 3.31 -14.11
N ILE A 170 -17.84 2.99 -13.00
CA ILE A 170 -16.43 2.62 -13.05
C ILE A 170 -16.29 1.24 -13.68
N ILE A 171 -15.40 1.11 -14.66
CA ILE A 171 -15.19 -0.15 -15.36
C ILE A 171 -14.39 -1.11 -14.48
N ARG A 172 -14.96 -2.27 -14.18
CA ARG A 172 -14.27 -3.36 -13.48
C ARG A 172 -13.22 -3.99 -14.39
N ARG A 173 -12.06 -4.31 -13.81
CA ARG A 173 -10.95 -4.97 -14.52
C ARG A 173 -10.35 -6.08 -13.68
N GLU A 174 -9.96 -7.17 -14.30
CA GLU A 174 -9.16 -8.21 -13.66
C GLU A 174 -7.78 -7.63 -13.31
N ILE A 175 -7.21 -8.05 -12.19
CA ILE A 175 -5.92 -7.55 -11.71
C ILE A 175 -4.81 -7.71 -12.75
N LYS A 176 -4.80 -8.81 -13.52
CA LYS A 176 -3.80 -9.00 -14.59
C LYS A 176 -3.78 -7.86 -15.62
N HIS A 177 -4.95 -7.36 -16.03
CA HIS A 177 -5.05 -6.25 -16.96
C HIS A 177 -4.56 -4.93 -16.33
N LEU A 178 -4.81 -4.74 -15.04
CA LEU A 178 -4.32 -3.58 -14.30
C LEU A 178 -2.80 -3.62 -14.09
N LEU A 179 -2.22 -4.82 -13.91
CA LEU A 179 -0.77 -4.99 -13.87
C LEU A 179 -0.11 -4.73 -15.22
N ASP A 180 -0.73 -5.14 -16.33
CA ASP A 180 -0.24 -4.84 -17.68
C ASP A 180 -0.32 -3.35 -17.98
N LEU A 181 -1.41 -2.69 -17.56
CA LEU A 181 -1.55 -1.23 -17.61
C LEU A 181 -0.46 -0.53 -16.80
N GLN A 182 -0.24 -0.96 -15.57
CA GLN A 182 0.78 -0.41 -14.68
C GLN A 182 2.17 -0.51 -15.30
N ARG A 183 2.55 -1.69 -15.82
CA ARG A 183 3.84 -1.90 -16.50
C ARG A 183 3.99 -0.98 -17.70
N ALA A 184 2.98 -0.89 -18.57
CA ALA A 184 3.03 -0.06 -19.76
C ALA A 184 3.22 1.44 -19.45
N ILE A 185 2.65 1.91 -18.34
CA ILE A 185 2.77 3.31 -17.94
C ILE A 185 4.07 3.58 -17.21
N LEU A 186 4.44 2.75 -16.21
CA LEU A 186 5.55 3.04 -15.32
C LEU A 186 6.92 2.61 -15.89
N GLN A 187 6.98 1.81 -16.95
CA GLN A 187 8.23 1.36 -17.57
C GLN A 187 9.11 2.54 -17.98
N ASP A 188 8.54 3.55 -18.63
CA ASP A 188 9.25 4.69 -19.19
C ASP A 188 9.07 5.98 -18.36
N ARG A 189 8.22 5.96 -17.34
CA ARG A 189 7.91 7.12 -16.48
C ARG A 189 8.42 6.91 -15.07
N ARG A 190 9.73 7.18 -14.91
CA ARG A 190 10.43 6.96 -13.64
C ARG A 190 10.08 7.95 -12.52
N ASP A 191 9.32 8.97 -12.78
CA ASP A 191 8.79 9.93 -11.81
C ASP A 191 7.65 9.37 -10.96
N PHE A 192 6.94 8.33 -11.43
CA PHE A 192 5.89 7.68 -10.66
C PHE A 192 6.40 6.49 -9.84
N THR A 193 5.90 6.37 -8.61
CA THR A 193 6.13 5.24 -7.71
C THR A 193 4.89 4.38 -7.50
N HIS A 194 3.70 4.94 -7.68
CA HIS A 194 2.42 4.24 -7.51
C HIS A 194 1.48 4.53 -8.68
N LEU A 195 0.74 3.51 -9.10
CA LEU A 195 -0.42 3.60 -9.96
C LEU A 195 -1.64 3.09 -9.20
N LEU A 196 -2.64 3.94 -9.09
CA LEU A 196 -3.90 3.68 -8.42
C LEU A 196 -5.02 3.52 -9.45
N TYR A 197 -5.89 2.53 -9.27
CA TYR A 197 -7.07 2.36 -10.09
C TYR A 197 -8.33 2.62 -9.25
N MET A 198 -9.23 3.46 -9.76
CA MET A 198 -10.43 3.87 -9.03
C MET A 198 -11.40 2.71 -8.82
N ILE A 199 -11.89 2.57 -7.61
CA ILE A 199 -12.92 1.60 -7.22
C ILE A 199 -14.27 2.29 -7.06
N ALA A 200 -14.30 3.43 -6.37
CA ALA A 200 -15.52 4.18 -6.11
C ALA A 200 -15.24 5.66 -5.93
N GLU A 201 -16.24 6.49 -6.22
CA GLU A 201 -16.21 7.93 -5.97
C GLU A 201 -17.58 8.44 -5.47
N ARG A 202 -17.58 9.54 -4.74
CA ARG A 202 -18.80 10.16 -4.19
C ARG A 202 -19.42 11.19 -5.14
N GLY A 203 -18.72 11.62 -6.19
CA GLY A 203 -19.16 12.69 -7.08
C GLY A 203 -19.12 14.10 -6.47
N ILE A 204 -18.60 14.25 -5.24
CA ILE A 204 -18.44 15.52 -4.51
C ILE A 204 -17.02 15.58 -3.97
N ASP A 205 -16.32 16.68 -4.20
CA ASP A 205 -14.98 16.89 -3.69
C ASP A 205 -14.96 16.93 -2.15
N LYS A 206 -14.13 16.05 -1.58
CA LYS A 206 -13.82 15.97 -0.16
C LYS A 206 -12.31 16.00 0.03
N PRO A 207 -11.81 16.36 1.23
CA PRO A 207 -10.39 16.59 1.44
C PRO A 207 -9.50 15.35 1.27
N TYR A 208 -10.06 14.14 1.38
CA TYR A 208 -9.26 12.93 1.41
C TYR A 208 -9.64 11.90 0.34
N VAL A 209 -8.65 11.12 0.00
CA VAL A 209 -8.74 9.93 -0.85
C VAL A 209 -8.18 8.75 -0.06
N ILE A 210 -8.85 7.61 -0.13
CA ILE A 210 -8.36 6.36 0.47
C ILE A 210 -7.79 5.47 -0.62
N VAL A 211 -6.66 4.86 -0.30
CA VAL A 211 -6.01 3.84 -1.11
C VAL A 211 -6.09 2.51 -0.36
N ILE A 212 -6.77 1.54 -0.93
CA ILE A 212 -6.72 0.15 -0.48
C ILE A 212 -5.44 -0.45 -1.05
N ARG A 213 -4.63 -1.05 -0.19
CA ARG A 213 -3.44 -1.78 -0.61
C ARG A 213 -3.46 -3.19 -0.03
N ALA A 214 -3.32 -4.19 -0.89
CA ALA A 214 -3.20 -5.57 -0.50
C ALA A 214 -2.12 -6.23 -1.35
N VAL A 215 -1.18 -6.94 -0.71
CA VAL A 215 -0.04 -7.54 -1.38
C VAL A 215 0.29 -8.92 -0.85
N GLU A 216 0.85 -9.75 -1.75
CA GLU A 216 1.43 -11.03 -1.43
C GLU A 216 2.96 -10.89 -1.37
N THR A 217 3.56 -11.37 -0.28
CA THR A 217 5.01 -11.34 -0.11
C THR A 217 5.48 -12.47 0.80
N ARG A 218 6.67 -13.01 0.53
CA ARG A 218 7.30 -14.01 1.40
C ARG A 218 8.39 -13.42 2.28
N ASP A 219 9.13 -12.47 1.74
CA ASP A 219 10.36 -11.94 2.34
C ASP A 219 10.31 -10.43 2.60
N PHE A 220 9.23 -9.76 2.22
CA PHE A 220 9.06 -8.31 2.29
C PHE A 220 10.05 -7.49 1.43
N LEU A 221 10.93 -8.16 0.67
CA LEU A 221 11.82 -7.51 -0.30
C LEU A 221 11.09 -7.21 -1.60
N THR A 222 10.31 -8.19 -2.05
CA THR A 222 9.40 -8.08 -3.19
C THR A 222 7.97 -8.31 -2.73
N ALA A 223 7.02 -7.74 -3.44
CA ALA A 223 5.59 -7.97 -3.20
C ALA A 223 4.80 -7.85 -4.49
N GLU A 224 3.90 -8.79 -4.72
CA GLU A 224 2.93 -8.75 -5.80
C GLU A 224 1.61 -8.17 -5.28
N VAL A 225 0.82 -7.59 -6.18
CA VAL A 225 -0.53 -7.11 -5.85
C VAL A 225 -1.45 -8.31 -5.65
N SER A 226 -2.23 -8.32 -4.57
CA SER A 226 -3.18 -9.41 -4.31
C SER A 226 -4.32 -9.38 -5.33
N ASP A 227 -4.68 -10.56 -5.85
CA ASP A 227 -5.84 -10.72 -6.73
C ASP A 227 -7.11 -10.85 -5.89
N LEU A 228 -7.76 -9.72 -5.64
CA LEU A 228 -8.98 -9.64 -4.83
C LEU A 228 -10.22 -9.57 -5.73
N PRO A 229 -11.34 -10.21 -5.34
CA PRO A 229 -12.60 -10.06 -6.04
C PRO A 229 -13.03 -8.59 -6.07
N TRP A 230 -13.46 -8.11 -7.26
CA TRP A 230 -13.86 -6.73 -7.45
C TRP A 230 -15.00 -6.33 -6.51
N GLU A 231 -15.96 -7.22 -6.30
CA GLU A 231 -17.09 -7.03 -5.39
C GLU A 231 -16.62 -6.69 -3.97
N SER A 232 -15.56 -7.36 -3.50
CA SER A 232 -15.02 -7.08 -2.16
C SER A 232 -14.28 -5.75 -2.06
N LEU A 233 -13.64 -5.32 -3.14
CA LEU A 233 -13.05 -3.97 -3.23
C LEU A 233 -14.15 -2.90 -3.21
N GLU A 234 -15.25 -3.11 -3.95
CA GLU A 234 -16.39 -2.21 -3.96
C GLU A 234 -17.11 -2.15 -2.61
N GLU A 235 -17.41 -3.31 -2.00
CA GLU A 235 -18.01 -3.37 -0.66
C GLU A 235 -17.16 -2.59 0.36
N THR A 236 -15.83 -2.79 0.30
CA THR A 236 -14.90 -2.06 1.16
C THR A 236 -14.94 -0.56 0.90
N ALA A 237 -14.93 -0.16 -0.38
CA ALA A 237 -14.94 1.25 -0.77
C ALA A 237 -16.24 1.96 -0.39
N TYR A 238 -17.38 1.31 -0.58
CA TYR A 238 -18.68 1.88 -0.21
C TYR A 238 -18.82 2.03 1.30
N GLU A 239 -18.44 1.04 2.12
CA GLU A 239 -18.45 1.16 3.57
C GLU A 239 -17.49 2.27 4.04
N ILE A 240 -16.29 2.39 3.43
CA ILE A 240 -15.36 3.48 3.72
C ILE A 240 -16.02 4.85 3.44
N MET A 241 -16.66 5.01 2.29
CA MET A 241 -17.32 6.28 1.96
C MET A 241 -18.52 6.57 2.84
N GLU A 242 -19.26 5.57 3.30
CA GLU A 242 -20.38 5.73 4.22
C GLU A 242 -19.90 6.22 5.58
N GLU A 243 -18.90 5.56 6.17
CA GLU A 243 -18.40 5.85 7.51
C GLU A 243 -17.43 7.05 7.55
N CYS A 244 -16.71 7.32 6.47
CA CYS A 244 -15.71 8.39 6.36
C CYS A 244 -16.24 9.52 5.47
N ARG A 245 -16.98 10.48 6.05
CA ARG A 245 -17.64 11.58 5.31
C ARG A 245 -16.68 12.52 4.58
N ASP A 246 -15.41 12.53 4.98
CA ASP A 246 -14.35 13.38 4.41
C ASP A 246 -13.61 12.72 3.25
N VAL A 247 -14.04 11.52 2.82
CA VAL A 247 -13.48 10.77 1.70
C VAL A 247 -14.33 10.98 0.45
N SER A 248 -13.69 11.36 -0.65
CA SER A 248 -14.35 11.53 -1.97
C SER A 248 -14.15 10.36 -2.91
N GLU A 249 -12.99 9.72 -2.84
CA GLU A 249 -12.55 8.71 -3.81
C GLU A 249 -11.86 7.56 -3.08
N VAL A 250 -12.07 6.33 -3.56
CA VAL A 250 -11.36 5.14 -3.09
C VAL A 250 -10.71 4.44 -4.26
N TYR A 251 -9.44 4.11 -4.12
CA TYR A 251 -8.62 3.46 -5.12
C TYR A 251 -8.04 2.14 -4.63
N TYR A 252 -7.69 1.27 -5.55
CA TYR A 252 -6.83 0.12 -5.33
C TYR A 252 -5.44 0.40 -5.88
N ASP A 253 -4.39 0.19 -5.08
CA ASP A 253 -3.02 0.33 -5.55
C ASP A 253 -2.58 -0.93 -6.29
N VAL A 254 -2.38 -0.78 -7.60
CA VAL A 254 -2.05 -1.87 -8.52
C VAL A 254 -0.55 -1.94 -8.84
N THR A 255 0.28 -1.42 -7.92
CA THR A 255 1.73 -1.35 -8.13
C THR A 255 2.46 -2.39 -7.28
N PRO A 256 3.20 -3.33 -7.88
CA PRO A 256 4.04 -4.28 -7.15
C PRO A 256 5.23 -3.59 -6.47
N LYS A 257 5.92 -4.30 -5.62
CA LYS A 257 7.20 -3.87 -5.06
C LYS A 257 8.34 -4.68 -5.65
N PRO A 258 9.29 -4.06 -6.37
CA PRO A 258 9.30 -2.68 -6.82
C PRO A 258 8.29 -2.40 -7.95
N PRO A 259 8.03 -1.17 -8.41
CA PRO A 259 8.64 0.10 -8.01
C PRO A 259 8.07 0.75 -6.74
N ALA A 260 6.89 0.32 -6.26
CA ALA A 260 6.36 0.80 -4.99
C ALA A 260 7.13 0.24 -3.79
N THR A 261 6.88 0.79 -2.61
CA THR A 261 7.12 0.14 -1.32
C THR A 261 5.85 -0.58 -0.85
N ILE A 262 5.90 -1.35 0.23
CA ILE A 262 4.69 -1.93 0.80
C ILE A 262 3.83 -0.82 1.42
N GLU A 263 4.41 -0.07 2.35
CA GLU A 263 3.81 1.15 2.89
C GLU A 263 4.06 2.34 1.94
N MET A 264 3.26 3.39 2.01
CA MET A 264 3.34 4.50 1.06
C MET A 264 4.30 5.63 1.50
N GLU A 265 4.71 5.67 2.79
CA GLU A 265 5.69 6.61 3.33
C GLU A 265 6.93 5.92 3.90
#